data_0ed96da53b5fdc8a57aad9b2a3a0f54c
#
_entry.id   0ed96da53b5fdc8a57aad9b2a3a0f54c
#
_cell.length_a   1.000
_cell.length_b   1.000
_cell.length_c   1.000
_cell.angle_alpha   90.00
_cell.angle_beta   90.00
_cell.angle_gamma   90.00
#
_symmetry.space_group_name_H-M   'P 1'
#
loop_
_entity.id
_entity.type
_entity.pdbx_description
1 polymer ?
#
loop_
_entity_poly.entity_id
_entity_poly.type
_entity_poly.pdbx_seq_one_letter_code
_entity_poly.pdbx_strand_id
1 'polypeptide(L)'
;MPSLNWIGKDAVVRHHKDVPYRLLEPVPALSCGDADSGNLIVQGDNLHALKALLPRYAGQVKCIYIDPPYNTGNEGWVYNDNVNSPEIRRWLGEVVGKEGETLDRHDRWLCMMYPRLVLLRQFLRSDGVIFVHIGKDEVGHLRLLLDEIFGASCHIETFIFVTEGNTENAEDVTAVHDYILAYSRKPDGASINTTIDPSVEEGSKLLRDFAENSVVKNGNANPASVIELPEGFPCDMGDVELPAFAQVDAFIDAVAANNGWISRDFKQRFDASYPIRLDPLIVGNGTLTRPCRVYSGWSSANKIRRFIEAKCEPISDDGAMLHYFLDKNGVLTYRREGREAHFVSTLLRNLGSTEKDKNELERMGLKFDYPKPRKLVEYLIRLYSRPGDIVLDSFAGSGTTGHAVLSSGVEGLHFILVEMDERNAANVIAPRMQKVARGYAPTTGKQRKSVAGLGGAFQFCRLSVEPLFAADGQIREDVKFAQLAEFVWFSETGTGYKPKRTRSPLLGVHQGRAIYLLYNGILGDKSVDGGNVLTGPVLDLLPPHDGPRVVYAAACRLGAPRLTREGIVFKQTPYALDVSP
;
A
#
# COMPACT_ATOMS: atom_id res chain seq x y z
N MET A 1 9.83 -23.08 7.19
CA MET A 1 9.91 -21.79 7.88
C MET A 1 9.85 -22.04 9.37
N PRO A 2 10.54 -21.26 10.21
CA PRO A 2 10.29 -21.31 11.63
C PRO A 2 8.84 -20.91 11.89
N SER A 3 8.12 -21.67 12.71
CA SER A 3 6.76 -21.35 13.14
C SER A 3 6.82 -20.66 14.50
N LEU A 4 6.13 -19.52 14.63
CA LEU A 4 5.92 -18.88 15.90
C LEU A 4 4.89 -19.69 16.70
N ASN A 5 5.22 -20.07 17.92
CA ASN A 5 4.30 -20.74 18.82
C ASN A 5 4.08 -19.91 20.08
N TRP A 6 2.83 -19.82 20.52
CA TRP A 6 2.44 -19.06 21.74
C TRP A 6 1.25 -19.75 22.40
N ILE A 7 1.00 -19.45 23.68
CA ILE A 7 -0.14 -19.98 24.41
C ILE A 7 -1.44 -19.41 23.80
N GLY A 8 -2.40 -20.29 23.49
CA GLY A 8 -3.67 -19.91 22.87
C GLY A 8 -3.69 -19.92 21.34
N LYS A 9 -2.56 -20.22 20.67
CA LYS A 9 -2.51 -20.27 19.20
C LYS A 9 -3.58 -21.19 18.61
N ASP A 10 -3.72 -22.41 19.13
CA ASP A 10 -4.65 -23.42 18.59
C ASP A 10 -6.10 -22.95 18.65
N ALA A 11 -6.47 -22.17 19.67
CA ALA A 11 -7.81 -21.60 19.80
C ALA A 11 -8.11 -20.52 18.75
N VAL A 12 -7.09 -19.74 18.32
CA VAL A 12 -7.30 -18.58 17.45
C VAL A 12 -7.02 -18.83 15.97
N VAL A 13 -6.27 -19.89 15.62
CA VAL A 13 -5.87 -20.19 14.22
C VAL A 13 -7.08 -20.30 13.28
N ARG A 14 -8.18 -20.87 13.74
CA ARG A 14 -9.42 -21.02 12.97
C ARG A 14 -10.54 -20.07 13.40
N HIS A 15 -10.35 -19.29 14.46
CA HIS A 15 -11.39 -18.46 15.05
C HIS A 15 -12.03 -17.47 14.04
N HIS A 16 -11.24 -16.95 13.09
CA HIS A 16 -11.77 -16.10 12.01
C HIS A 16 -12.89 -16.76 11.19
N LYS A 17 -12.98 -18.09 11.18
CA LYS A 17 -14.06 -18.86 10.53
C LYS A 17 -15.33 -18.88 11.39
N ASP A 18 -15.17 -18.96 12.71
CA ASP A 18 -16.27 -19.09 13.65
C ASP A 18 -16.97 -17.74 13.94
N VAL A 19 -16.35 -16.63 13.56
CA VAL A 19 -16.93 -15.28 13.69
C VAL A 19 -18.19 -15.18 12.83
N PRO A 20 -19.37 -14.85 13.43
CA PRO A 20 -20.61 -14.78 12.69
C PRO A 20 -20.64 -13.57 11.74
N TYR A 21 -21.30 -13.73 10.60
CA TYR A 21 -21.55 -12.63 9.68
C TYR A 21 -22.63 -11.70 10.24
N ARG A 22 -22.27 -10.44 10.42
CA ARG A 22 -23.16 -9.35 10.84
C ARG A 22 -23.49 -8.46 9.65
N LEU A 23 -24.62 -7.77 9.73
CA LEU A 23 -25.03 -6.81 8.71
C LEU A 23 -24.45 -5.43 9.01
N LEU A 24 -24.26 -4.64 7.96
CA LEU A 24 -23.91 -3.22 8.08
C LEU A 24 -25.19 -2.39 8.05
N GLU A 25 -25.45 -1.67 9.13
CA GLU A 25 -26.62 -0.81 9.30
C GLU A 25 -26.22 0.66 9.12
N PRO A 26 -26.68 1.33 8.03
CA PRO A 26 -26.36 2.73 7.80
C PRO A 26 -26.88 3.66 8.89
N VAL A 27 -26.06 4.65 9.27
CA VAL A 27 -26.41 5.72 10.20
C VAL A 27 -26.34 7.07 9.46
N PRO A 28 -27.45 7.52 8.86
CA PRO A 28 -27.45 8.72 8.01
C PRO A 28 -26.97 9.99 8.72
N ALA A 29 -27.28 10.15 10.01
CA ALA A 29 -26.87 11.31 10.79
C ALA A 29 -25.34 11.48 10.94
N LEU A 30 -24.58 10.39 10.86
CA LEU A 30 -23.12 10.38 10.93
C LEU A 30 -22.46 10.31 9.55
N SER A 31 -23.22 10.08 8.49
CA SER A 31 -22.77 10.03 7.10
C SER A 31 -22.58 11.43 6.49
N CYS A 32 -21.96 11.51 5.34
CA CYS A 32 -21.73 12.77 4.62
C CYS A 32 -21.87 12.58 3.12
N GLY A 33 -22.74 13.36 2.49
CA GLY A 33 -22.91 13.38 1.03
C GLY A 33 -23.58 12.11 0.49
N ASP A 34 -23.13 11.66 -0.69
CA ASP A 34 -23.68 10.50 -1.37
C ASP A 34 -23.27 9.19 -0.66
N ALA A 35 -24.26 8.37 -0.33
CA ALA A 35 -24.06 7.06 0.30
C ALA A 35 -23.32 6.08 -0.62
N ASP A 36 -23.45 6.24 -1.95
CA ASP A 36 -22.82 5.37 -2.94
C ASP A 36 -21.42 5.86 -3.36
N SER A 37 -20.83 6.78 -2.60
CA SER A 37 -19.49 7.35 -2.86
C SER A 37 -18.34 6.34 -2.86
N GLY A 38 -18.55 5.14 -2.33
CA GLY A 38 -17.50 4.12 -2.19
C GLY A 38 -16.69 4.22 -0.89
N ASN A 39 -16.79 5.32 -0.14
CA ASN A 39 -16.12 5.50 1.15
C ASN A 39 -17.01 5.01 2.30
N LEU A 40 -16.41 4.30 3.26
CA LEU A 40 -17.14 3.66 4.33
C LEU A 40 -16.45 3.84 5.69
N ILE A 41 -17.24 4.12 6.72
CA ILE A 41 -16.83 4.06 8.12
C ILE A 41 -17.72 3.04 8.82
N VAL A 42 -17.12 2.07 9.49
CA VAL A 42 -17.83 1.02 10.22
C VAL A 42 -17.47 1.08 11.69
N GLN A 43 -18.47 1.29 12.53
CA GLN A 43 -18.34 1.21 13.99
C GLN A 43 -18.66 -0.20 14.46
N GLY A 44 -17.73 -0.81 15.19
CA GLY A 44 -17.86 -2.13 15.80
C GLY A 44 -16.51 -2.83 15.96
N ASP A 45 -16.49 -3.95 16.66
CA ASP A 45 -15.29 -4.78 16.78
C ASP A 45 -14.72 -5.11 15.41
N ASN A 46 -13.42 -4.89 15.25
CA ASN A 46 -12.78 -4.98 13.93
C ASN A 46 -12.76 -6.39 13.36
N LEU A 47 -12.72 -7.45 14.18
CA LEU A 47 -12.80 -8.83 13.69
C LEU A 47 -14.19 -9.13 13.09
N HIS A 48 -15.25 -8.71 13.79
CA HIS A 48 -16.63 -8.82 13.30
C HIS A 48 -16.88 -7.91 12.08
N ALA A 49 -16.35 -6.69 12.09
CA ALA A 49 -16.48 -5.75 10.98
C ALA A 49 -15.78 -6.27 9.72
N LEU A 50 -14.55 -6.79 9.85
CA LEU A 50 -13.84 -7.42 8.75
C LEU A 50 -14.63 -8.60 8.18
N LYS A 51 -15.19 -9.47 9.06
CA LYS A 51 -16.03 -10.58 8.60
C LYS A 51 -17.26 -10.09 7.83
N ALA A 52 -17.92 -9.02 8.31
CA ALA A 52 -19.09 -8.43 7.65
C ALA A 52 -18.78 -7.77 6.31
N LEU A 53 -17.56 -7.19 6.16
CA LEU A 53 -17.11 -6.51 4.94
C LEU A 53 -16.59 -7.48 3.87
N LEU A 54 -16.14 -8.67 4.27
CA LEU A 54 -15.48 -9.62 3.38
C LEU A 54 -16.33 -10.03 2.17
N PRO A 55 -17.66 -10.31 2.30
CA PRO A 55 -18.50 -10.66 1.16
C PRO A 55 -18.54 -9.62 0.04
N ARG A 56 -18.28 -8.35 0.37
CA ARG A 56 -18.27 -7.26 -0.60
C ARG A 56 -16.87 -6.92 -1.12
N TYR A 57 -15.84 -7.02 -0.27
CA TYR A 57 -14.52 -6.45 -0.57
C TYR A 57 -13.39 -7.47 -0.68
N ALA A 58 -13.64 -8.78 -0.55
CA ALA A 58 -12.62 -9.81 -0.70
C ALA A 58 -11.88 -9.68 -2.04
N GLY A 59 -10.55 -9.63 -1.99
CA GLY A 59 -9.68 -9.50 -3.16
C GLY A 59 -9.78 -8.17 -3.91
N GLN A 60 -10.32 -7.10 -3.29
CA GLN A 60 -10.51 -5.80 -3.97
C GLN A 60 -9.66 -4.65 -3.39
N VAL A 61 -9.11 -4.80 -2.19
CA VAL A 61 -8.34 -3.77 -1.52
C VAL A 61 -6.91 -3.72 -2.06
N LYS A 62 -6.45 -2.54 -2.44
CA LYS A 62 -5.09 -2.31 -2.93
C LYS A 62 -4.10 -2.04 -1.81
N CYS A 63 -4.48 -1.24 -0.84
CA CYS A 63 -3.62 -0.84 0.26
C CYS A 63 -4.34 -1.04 1.59
N ILE A 64 -3.67 -1.69 2.53
CA ILE A 64 -4.09 -1.74 3.92
C ILE A 64 -3.04 -0.99 4.73
N TYR A 65 -3.46 -0.04 5.54
CA TYR A 65 -2.65 0.57 6.59
C TYR A 65 -3.34 0.33 7.91
N ILE A 66 -2.63 -0.23 8.88
CA ILE A 66 -3.15 -0.43 10.24
C ILE A 66 -2.11 -0.02 11.28
N ASP A 67 -2.62 0.50 12.38
CA ASP A 67 -1.87 0.92 13.57
C ASP A 67 -2.46 0.23 14.80
N PRO A 68 -2.14 -1.08 15.01
CA PRO A 68 -2.69 -1.84 16.12
C PRO A 68 -2.03 -1.42 17.45
N PRO A 69 -2.62 -1.80 18.61
CA PRO A 69 -2.03 -1.53 19.92
C PRO A 69 -0.57 -1.99 20.02
N TYR A 70 0.31 -1.13 20.57
CA TYR A 70 1.75 -1.39 20.67
C TYR A 70 2.14 -2.33 21.82
N ASN A 71 1.20 -2.63 22.72
CA ASN A 71 1.40 -3.54 23.86
C ASN A 71 2.57 -3.14 24.75
N THR A 72 2.74 -1.86 25.04
CA THR A 72 3.88 -1.29 25.80
C THR A 72 3.93 -1.69 27.27
N GLY A 73 2.84 -2.29 27.80
CA GLY A 73 2.72 -2.67 29.20
C GLY A 73 2.34 -1.53 30.15
N ASN A 74 2.19 -0.31 29.66
CA ASN A 74 1.76 0.83 30.48
C ASN A 74 0.24 0.79 30.71
N GLU A 75 -0.18 0.36 31.87
CA GLU A 75 -1.62 0.19 32.21
C GLU A 75 -2.41 1.50 32.40
N GLY A 76 -1.75 2.64 32.41
CA GLY A 76 -2.35 3.95 32.68
C GLY A 76 -2.80 4.76 31.47
N TRP A 77 -2.61 4.29 30.26
CA TRP A 77 -2.94 5.02 29.04
C TRP A 77 -4.40 4.78 28.63
N VAL A 78 -5.16 5.87 28.51
CA VAL A 78 -6.60 5.89 28.19
C VAL A 78 -6.88 5.37 26.75
N TYR A 79 -5.91 5.37 25.89
CA TYR A 79 -5.98 4.83 24.54
C TYR A 79 -5.46 3.39 24.52
N ASN A 80 -6.24 2.53 24.03
CA ASN A 80 -6.22 1.07 24.00
C ASN A 80 -4.93 0.40 23.46
N ASP A 81 -3.76 0.88 23.87
CA ASP A 81 -2.48 0.17 23.68
C ASP A 81 -2.44 -1.14 24.48
N ASN A 82 -3.47 -1.35 25.28
CA ASN A 82 -3.54 -2.47 26.19
C ASN A 82 -4.56 -3.51 25.68
N VAL A 83 -4.04 -4.66 25.26
CA VAL A 83 -4.80 -5.88 24.99
C VAL A 83 -5.64 -6.34 26.21
N ASN A 84 -5.67 -5.56 27.27
CA ASN A 84 -6.41 -5.74 28.51
C ASN A 84 -7.75 -5.02 28.57
N SER A 85 -8.31 -4.49 27.46
CA SER A 85 -9.67 -3.94 27.51
C SER A 85 -10.66 -5.00 28.01
N PRO A 86 -11.75 -4.61 28.71
CA PRO A 86 -12.75 -5.56 29.19
C PRO A 86 -13.33 -6.42 28.05
N GLU A 87 -13.44 -5.87 26.86
CA GLU A 87 -13.94 -6.55 25.67
C GLU A 87 -12.96 -7.62 25.19
N ILE A 88 -11.67 -7.30 25.11
CA ILE A 88 -10.63 -8.25 24.69
C ILE A 88 -10.43 -9.32 25.76
N ARG A 89 -10.46 -8.98 27.05
CA ARG A 89 -10.41 -9.96 28.13
C ARG A 89 -11.58 -10.95 28.06
N ARG A 90 -12.80 -10.45 27.85
CA ARG A 90 -13.98 -11.29 27.68
C ARG A 90 -13.81 -12.21 26.48
N TRP A 91 -13.41 -11.66 25.33
CA TRP A 91 -13.17 -12.41 24.12
C TRP A 91 -12.10 -13.49 24.31
N LEU A 92 -10.98 -13.17 24.93
CA LEU A 92 -9.93 -14.15 25.25
C LEU A 92 -10.44 -15.23 26.20
N GLY A 93 -11.22 -14.88 27.21
CA GLY A 93 -11.86 -15.85 28.12
C GLY A 93 -12.83 -16.77 27.42
N GLU A 94 -13.59 -16.27 26.44
CA GLU A 94 -14.53 -17.04 25.65
C GLU A 94 -13.84 -17.95 24.61
N VAL A 95 -12.77 -17.48 23.97
CA VAL A 95 -12.09 -18.16 22.85
C VAL A 95 -10.94 -19.05 23.32
N VAL A 96 -10.10 -18.56 24.23
CA VAL A 96 -8.92 -19.28 24.73
C VAL A 96 -9.26 -20.08 26.00
N GLY A 97 -10.32 -19.71 26.72
CA GLY A 97 -10.79 -20.40 27.91
C GLY A 97 -9.87 -20.20 29.12
N LYS A 98 -9.69 -21.25 29.94
CA LYS A 98 -8.91 -21.17 31.20
C LYS A 98 -7.44 -20.82 30.99
N GLU A 99 -6.85 -21.14 29.85
CA GLU A 99 -5.47 -20.76 29.51
C GLU A 99 -5.34 -19.24 29.33
N GLY A 100 -6.44 -18.53 29.01
CA GLY A 100 -6.48 -17.08 28.89
C GLY A 100 -6.11 -16.31 30.16
N GLU A 101 -6.24 -16.94 31.35
CA GLU A 101 -5.88 -16.32 32.64
C GLU A 101 -4.37 -16.29 32.87
N THR A 102 -3.61 -17.17 32.23
CA THR A 102 -2.16 -17.32 32.38
C THR A 102 -1.35 -16.72 31.24
N LEU A 103 -2.02 -16.15 30.22
CA LEU A 103 -1.37 -15.57 29.05
C LEU A 103 -0.46 -14.39 29.44
N ASP A 104 0.78 -14.41 28.95
CA ASP A 104 1.62 -13.22 28.92
C ASP A 104 1.00 -12.15 28.01
N ARG A 105 1.44 -10.89 28.17
CA ARG A 105 0.95 -9.77 27.33
C ARG A 105 1.18 -10.01 25.85
N HIS A 106 2.30 -10.64 25.48
CA HIS A 106 2.64 -10.96 24.09
C HIS A 106 1.75 -12.05 23.51
N ASP A 107 1.44 -13.12 24.29
CA ASP A 107 0.52 -14.16 23.87
C ASP A 107 -0.88 -13.60 23.60
N ARG A 108 -1.38 -12.72 24.49
CA ARG A 108 -2.67 -12.03 24.31
C ARG A 108 -2.70 -11.19 23.04
N TRP A 109 -1.62 -10.46 22.78
CA TRP A 109 -1.50 -9.63 21.59
C TRP A 109 -1.50 -10.48 20.32
N LEU A 110 -0.76 -11.57 20.30
CA LEU A 110 -0.72 -12.53 19.20
C LEU A 110 -2.09 -13.18 18.94
N CYS A 111 -2.78 -13.60 20.01
CA CYS A 111 -4.15 -14.14 19.92
C CYS A 111 -5.12 -13.11 19.30
N MET A 112 -5.01 -11.84 19.68
CA MET A 112 -5.84 -10.76 19.16
C MET A 112 -5.53 -10.47 17.67
N MET A 113 -4.25 -10.42 17.30
CA MET A 113 -3.83 -10.02 15.95
C MET A 113 -3.99 -11.11 14.90
N TYR A 114 -3.74 -12.38 15.24
CA TYR A 114 -3.72 -13.48 14.27
C TYR A 114 -4.99 -13.57 13.41
N PRO A 115 -6.21 -13.71 13.96
CA PRO A 115 -7.41 -13.85 13.16
C PRO A 115 -7.72 -12.60 12.32
N ARG A 116 -7.35 -11.41 12.81
CA ARG A 116 -7.51 -10.14 12.09
C ARG A 116 -6.60 -10.05 10.88
N LEU A 117 -5.33 -10.41 11.02
CA LEU A 117 -4.37 -10.44 9.91
C LEU A 117 -4.72 -11.48 8.86
N VAL A 118 -5.25 -12.63 9.27
CA VAL A 118 -5.76 -13.67 8.35
C VAL A 118 -6.90 -13.13 7.51
N LEU A 119 -7.87 -12.41 8.12
CA LEU A 119 -8.95 -11.76 7.38
C LEU A 119 -8.42 -10.64 6.47
N LEU A 120 -7.58 -9.75 7.00
CA LEU A 120 -7.00 -8.64 6.22
C LEU A 120 -6.29 -9.12 4.96
N ARG A 121 -5.58 -10.25 5.04
CA ARG A 121 -4.97 -10.88 3.86
C ARG A 121 -5.98 -11.25 2.78
N GLN A 122 -7.22 -11.63 3.15
CA GLN A 122 -8.27 -11.98 2.19
C GLN A 122 -8.83 -10.76 1.44
N PHE A 123 -8.77 -9.57 2.04
CA PHE A 123 -9.17 -8.32 1.38
C PHE A 123 -8.24 -7.92 0.25
N LEU A 124 -6.94 -8.23 0.39
CA LEU A 124 -5.94 -7.77 -0.56
C LEU A 124 -6.12 -8.36 -1.96
N ARG A 125 -6.08 -7.49 -2.94
CA ARG A 125 -5.91 -7.82 -4.36
C ARG A 125 -4.55 -8.52 -4.56
N SER A 126 -4.37 -9.23 -5.66
CA SER A 126 -3.12 -9.98 -5.94
C SER A 126 -1.86 -9.10 -5.96
N ASP A 127 -2.01 -7.82 -6.30
CA ASP A 127 -0.99 -6.77 -6.30
C ASP A 127 -1.11 -5.82 -5.10
N GLY A 128 -1.89 -6.21 -4.08
CA GLY A 128 -2.13 -5.40 -2.89
C GLY A 128 -1.00 -5.48 -1.86
N VAL A 129 -0.93 -4.45 -1.03
CA VAL A 129 0.08 -4.25 0.03
C VAL A 129 -0.58 -3.95 1.36
N ILE A 130 -0.03 -4.52 2.45
CA ILE A 130 -0.34 -4.14 3.82
C ILE A 130 0.85 -3.47 4.48
N PHE A 131 0.60 -2.37 5.17
CA PHE A 131 1.51 -1.69 6.08
C PHE A 131 0.99 -1.85 7.50
N VAL A 132 1.83 -2.38 8.39
CA VAL A 132 1.52 -2.51 9.81
C VAL A 132 2.50 -1.66 10.61
N HIS A 133 1.99 -0.60 11.23
CA HIS A 133 2.76 0.31 12.06
C HIS A 133 2.85 -0.27 13.48
N ILE A 134 4.02 -0.31 14.09
CA ILE A 134 4.23 -0.96 15.39
C ILE A 134 5.44 -0.38 16.13
N GLY A 135 5.38 -0.42 17.45
CA GLY A 135 6.50 -0.07 18.33
C GLY A 135 7.52 -1.21 18.51
N LYS A 136 8.58 -0.90 19.25
CA LYS A 136 9.70 -1.81 19.52
C LYS A 136 9.32 -3.10 20.26
N ASP A 137 8.24 -3.06 21.06
CA ASP A 137 7.85 -4.17 21.93
C ASP A 137 7.34 -5.38 21.16
N GLU A 138 6.65 -5.15 20.02
CA GLU A 138 6.01 -6.22 19.24
C GLU A 138 6.57 -6.39 17.83
N VAL A 139 7.53 -5.59 17.38
CA VAL A 139 8.05 -5.66 15.99
C VAL A 139 8.61 -7.04 15.64
N GLY A 140 9.28 -7.71 16.57
CA GLY A 140 9.82 -9.06 16.37
C GLY A 140 8.74 -10.13 16.23
N HIS A 141 7.74 -10.10 17.11
CA HIS A 141 6.59 -11.02 17.06
C HIS A 141 5.75 -10.79 15.82
N LEU A 142 5.46 -9.54 15.51
CA LEU A 142 4.70 -9.16 14.31
C LEU A 142 5.39 -9.63 13.03
N ARG A 143 6.73 -9.50 12.94
CA ARG A 143 7.47 -9.97 11.77
C ARG A 143 7.28 -11.47 11.55
N LEU A 144 7.42 -12.27 12.58
CA LEU A 144 7.23 -13.72 12.50
C LEU A 144 5.77 -14.09 12.18
N LEU A 145 4.82 -13.36 12.75
CA LEU A 145 3.40 -13.55 12.50
C LEU A 145 3.03 -13.25 11.04
N LEU A 146 3.54 -12.17 10.49
CA LEU A 146 3.34 -11.80 9.08
C LEU A 146 4.03 -12.79 8.13
N ASP A 147 5.24 -13.28 8.47
CA ASP A 147 5.91 -14.31 7.71
C ASP A 147 5.11 -15.62 7.67
N GLU A 148 4.43 -15.99 8.77
CA GLU A 148 3.54 -17.17 8.83
C GLU A 148 2.27 -16.98 7.98
N ILE A 149 1.62 -15.81 8.09
CA ILE A 149 0.32 -15.56 7.44
C ILE A 149 0.49 -15.22 5.95
N PHE A 150 1.43 -14.33 5.60
CA PHE A 150 1.61 -13.84 4.23
C PHE A 150 2.64 -14.65 3.46
N GLY A 151 3.62 -15.21 4.15
CA GLY A 151 4.83 -15.84 3.61
C GLY A 151 6.03 -14.89 3.64
N ALA A 152 7.20 -15.39 4.05
CA ALA A 152 8.43 -14.59 4.15
C ALA A 152 8.86 -13.97 2.80
N SER A 153 8.55 -14.63 1.67
CA SER A 153 8.80 -14.09 0.32
C SER A 153 7.89 -12.92 -0.08
N CYS A 154 6.84 -12.66 0.70
CA CYS A 154 5.95 -11.52 0.49
C CYS A 154 6.37 -10.27 1.28
N HIS A 155 7.42 -10.36 2.12
CA HIS A 155 7.98 -9.20 2.79
C HIS A 155 8.59 -8.25 1.76
N ILE A 156 8.11 -7.00 1.75
CA ILE A 156 8.63 -5.95 0.88
C ILE A 156 9.80 -5.27 1.59
N GLU A 157 9.54 -4.67 2.76
CA GLU A 157 10.53 -3.93 3.52
C GLU A 157 10.05 -3.67 4.96
N THR A 158 10.98 -3.30 5.83
CA THR A 158 10.70 -2.75 7.15
C THR A 158 11.18 -1.31 7.19
N PHE A 159 10.23 -0.36 7.16
CA PHE A 159 10.53 1.06 7.25
C PHE A 159 10.72 1.46 8.72
N ILE A 160 11.63 2.39 8.94
CA ILE A 160 11.87 3.03 10.23
C ILE A 160 11.31 4.45 10.15
N PHE A 161 10.24 4.72 10.86
CA PHE A 161 9.66 6.07 10.94
C PHE A 161 10.27 6.83 12.12
N VAL A 162 11.01 7.88 11.83
CA VAL A 162 11.60 8.76 12.85
C VAL A 162 10.53 9.72 13.35
N THR A 163 10.18 9.60 14.63
CA THR A 163 9.22 10.49 15.28
C THR A 163 9.85 11.85 15.51
N GLU A 164 9.25 12.91 14.92
CA GLU A 164 9.65 14.28 15.17
C GLU A 164 8.96 14.76 16.47
N GLY A 165 9.73 15.04 17.50
CA GLY A 165 9.18 15.57 18.77
C GLY A 165 10.29 15.95 19.75
N ASN A 166 9.92 16.69 20.80
CA ASN A 166 10.81 16.96 21.91
C ASN A 166 11.09 15.65 22.64
N THR A 167 12.32 15.18 22.56
CA THR A 167 12.81 14.14 23.48
C THR A 167 13.06 14.78 24.83
N GLU A 168 12.30 14.39 25.86
CA GLU A 168 12.67 14.71 27.23
C GLU A 168 14.05 14.11 27.50
N ASN A 169 14.86 14.80 28.29
CA ASN A 169 16.17 14.30 28.71
C ASN A 169 15.96 13.00 29.51
N ALA A 170 16.08 11.86 28.85
CA ALA A 170 16.03 10.56 29.48
C ALA A 170 17.43 10.21 29.98
N GLU A 171 17.52 9.62 31.17
CA GLU A 171 18.78 9.09 31.73
C GLU A 171 19.30 7.89 30.92
N ASP A 172 18.39 7.22 30.18
CA ASP A 172 18.65 6.04 29.36
C ASP A 172 18.48 6.31 27.84
N VAL A 173 18.65 5.27 27.04
CA VAL A 173 18.47 5.32 25.58
C VAL A 173 17.01 5.63 25.23
N THR A 174 16.78 6.77 24.59
CA THR A 174 15.47 7.21 24.15
C THR A 174 15.12 6.61 22.78
N ALA A 175 13.99 5.91 22.69
CA ALA A 175 13.45 5.45 21.41
C ALA A 175 12.83 6.64 20.66
N VAL A 176 13.34 6.94 19.46
CA VAL A 176 12.91 8.06 18.62
C VAL A 176 12.28 7.60 17.29
N HIS A 177 11.88 6.34 17.22
CA HIS A 177 11.32 5.77 15.99
C HIS A 177 10.33 4.64 16.28
N ASP A 178 9.44 4.46 15.31
CA ASP A 178 8.55 3.32 15.17
C ASP A 178 8.93 2.51 13.93
N TYR A 179 8.33 1.33 13.79
CA TYR A 179 8.53 0.42 12.64
C TYR A 179 7.26 0.33 11.82
N ILE A 180 7.42 0.17 10.50
CA ILE A 180 6.31 -0.10 9.59
C ILE A 180 6.70 -1.29 8.74
N LEU A 181 6.06 -2.44 8.96
CA LEU A 181 6.31 -3.64 8.19
C LEU A 181 5.40 -3.64 6.97
N ALA A 182 5.99 -3.82 5.78
CA ALA A 182 5.29 -3.86 4.51
C ALA A 182 5.33 -5.27 3.91
N TYR A 183 4.15 -5.80 3.56
CA TYR A 183 3.99 -7.11 2.92
C TYR A 183 3.08 -7.02 1.70
N SER A 184 3.43 -7.75 0.64
CA SER A 184 2.56 -7.95 -0.51
C SER A 184 1.64 -9.16 -0.33
N ARG A 185 0.55 -9.19 -1.09
CA ARG A 185 -0.36 -10.35 -1.12
C ARG A 185 0.28 -11.59 -1.75
N LYS A 186 1.15 -11.39 -2.77
CA LYS A 186 1.91 -12.42 -3.48
C LYS A 186 3.36 -11.98 -3.62
N PRO A 187 4.31 -12.90 -3.68
CA PRO A 187 5.69 -12.56 -4.01
C PRO A 187 5.75 -11.76 -5.32
N ASP A 188 6.52 -10.69 -5.35
CA ASP A 188 6.70 -9.79 -6.51
C ASP A 188 5.40 -9.23 -7.12
N GLY A 189 4.28 -9.35 -6.39
CA GLY A 189 2.96 -8.88 -6.87
C GLY A 189 2.78 -7.37 -6.83
N ALA A 190 3.47 -6.68 -5.93
CA ALA A 190 3.33 -5.25 -5.72
C ALA A 190 4.38 -4.46 -6.51
N SER A 191 3.94 -3.47 -7.29
CA SER A 191 4.84 -2.51 -7.95
C SER A 191 4.71 -1.14 -7.30
N ILE A 192 5.84 -0.58 -6.91
CA ILE A 192 5.91 0.76 -6.34
C ILE A 192 5.66 1.81 -7.43
N ASN A 193 4.95 2.88 -7.09
CA ASN A 193 4.75 4.02 -7.98
C ASN A 193 6.01 4.91 -7.99
N THR A 194 6.22 5.63 -9.08
CA THR A 194 7.26 6.67 -9.15
C THR A 194 6.99 7.72 -8.08
N THR A 195 7.86 7.79 -7.08
CA THR A 195 7.68 8.65 -5.91
C THR A 195 9.04 9.14 -5.43
N ILE A 196 9.07 10.36 -4.91
CA ILE A 196 10.25 10.95 -4.28
C ILE A 196 10.00 11.04 -2.77
N ASP A 197 10.97 10.57 -2.00
CA ASP A 197 10.98 10.69 -0.57
C ASP A 197 11.00 12.17 -0.15
N PRO A 198 10.10 12.62 0.76
CA PRO A 198 10.04 14.02 1.21
C PRO A 198 11.29 14.52 1.95
N SER A 199 12.22 13.63 2.33
CA SER A 199 13.51 14.00 2.92
C SER A 199 14.57 14.41 1.88
N VAL A 200 14.29 14.23 0.59
CA VAL A 200 15.20 14.63 -0.48
C VAL A 200 15.24 16.15 -0.57
N GLU A 201 16.42 16.74 -0.38
CA GLU A 201 16.64 18.19 -0.42
C GLU A 201 16.39 18.79 -1.80
N GLU A 202 15.86 20.01 -1.85
CA GLU A 202 15.74 20.81 -3.07
C GLU A 202 17.14 20.97 -3.69
N GLY A 203 17.26 20.69 -5.00
CA GLY A 203 18.56 20.73 -5.71
C GLY A 203 19.33 19.40 -5.72
N SER A 204 18.84 18.35 -5.04
CA SER A 204 19.43 17.02 -5.13
C SER A 204 19.45 16.51 -6.58
N LYS A 205 20.53 15.81 -6.93
CA LYS A 205 20.62 15.10 -8.23
C LYS A 205 19.52 14.05 -8.43
N LEU A 206 18.89 13.62 -7.34
CA LEU A 206 17.79 12.66 -7.37
C LEU A 206 16.50 13.25 -7.97
N LEU A 207 16.36 14.59 -7.92
CA LEU A 207 15.18 15.31 -8.45
C LEU A 207 15.29 15.64 -9.94
N ARG A 208 16.48 15.41 -10.55
CA ARG A 208 16.70 15.73 -11.95
C ARG A 208 15.99 14.73 -12.85
N ASP A 209 15.42 15.21 -13.93
CA ASP A 209 14.83 14.44 -15.03
C ASP A 209 15.87 13.81 -15.97
N PHE A 210 17.16 13.97 -15.63
CA PHE A 210 18.28 13.37 -16.33
C PHE A 210 19.29 12.72 -15.38
N ALA A 211 20.01 11.72 -15.86
CA ALA A 211 21.17 11.14 -15.19
C ALA A 211 22.46 11.70 -15.78
N GLU A 212 23.39 12.10 -14.92
CA GLU A 212 24.67 12.70 -15.32
C GLU A 212 25.80 12.00 -14.57
N ASN A 213 26.74 11.40 -15.32
CA ASN A 213 27.87 10.69 -14.75
C ASN A 213 29.10 10.81 -15.64
N SER A 214 30.30 10.81 -15.01
CA SER A 214 31.56 10.72 -15.73
C SER A 214 31.70 9.36 -16.43
N VAL A 215 32.21 9.40 -17.65
CA VAL A 215 32.58 8.21 -18.41
C VAL A 215 34.01 7.76 -18.14
N VAL A 216 34.77 8.53 -17.39
CA VAL A 216 36.13 8.17 -16.97
C VAL A 216 36.05 7.06 -15.92
N LYS A 217 36.56 5.88 -16.27
CA LYS A 217 36.55 4.67 -15.44
C LYS A 217 37.91 3.98 -15.52
N ASN A 218 38.85 4.42 -14.69
CA ASN A 218 40.18 3.83 -14.63
C ASN A 218 40.20 2.53 -13.84
N GLY A 219 40.97 1.55 -14.27
CA GLY A 219 41.09 0.24 -13.65
C GLY A 219 41.24 -0.87 -14.69
N ASN A 220 41.51 -2.09 -14.22
CA ASN A 220 41.78 -3.27 -15.06
C ASN A 220 40.62 -3.68 -16.00
N ALA A 221 39.38 -3.38 -15.63
CA ALA A 221 38.20 -3.64 -16.47
C ALA A 221 38.07 -2.66 -17.66
N ASN A 222 38.76 -1.55 -17.64
CA ASN A 222 38.69 -0.50 -18.65
C ASN A 222 40.11 -0.12 -19.10
N PRO A 223 40.70 -0.82 -20.07
CA PRO A 223 41.99 -0.48 -20.62
C PRO A 223 42.03 0.96 -21.13
N ALA A 224 43.12 1.66 -20.83
CA ALA A 224 43.27 3.04 -21.22
C ALA A 224 43.42 3.18 -22.75
N SER A 225 42.74 4.16 -23.31
CA SER A 225 42.81 4.43 -24.76
C SER A 225 42.63 5.92 -25.02
N VAL A 226 43.07 6.32 -26.19
CA VAL A 226 42.92 7.69 -26.69
C VAL A 226 41.52 7.86 -27.28
N ILE A 227 40.90 9.01 -26.97
CA ILE A 227 39.74 9.54 -27.68
C ILE A 227 40.11 10.93 -28.16
N GLU A 228 39.87 11.20 -29.43
CA GLU A 228 40.02 12.53 -30.01
C GLU A 228 38.66 13.23 -29.94
N LEU A 229 38.59 14.33 -29.18
CA LEU A 229 37.43 15.21 -29.10
C LEU A 229 37.57 16.25 -30.22
N PRO A 230 36.64 16.36 -31.16
CA PRO A 230 36.72 17.25 -32.30
C PRO A 230 36.51 18.72 -31.90
N GLU A 231 36.87 19.62 -32.82
CA GLU A 231 36.40 21.01 -32.76
C GLU A 231 34.87 21.04 -32.67
N GLY A 232 34.31 21.94 -31.87
CA GLY A 232 32.87 22.01 -31.61
C GLY A 232 32.36 21.02 -30.54
N PHE A 233 33.24 20.20 -29.93
CA PHE A 233 32.82 19.30 -28.84
C PHE A 233 32.26 20.11 -27.65
N PRO A 234 31.06 19.76 -27.12
CA PRO A 234 30.38 20.52 -26.06
C PRO A 234 31.18 20.59 -24.75
N CYS A 235 31.19 21.76 -24.10
CA CYS A 235 31.89 22.01 -22.85
C CYS A 235 31.02 22.87 -21.91
N ASP A 236 30.90 22.49 -20.65
CA ASP A 236 30.29 23.30 -19.58
C ASP A 236 31.34 24.19 -18.87
N MET A 237 32.54 24.31 -19.45
CA MET A 237 33.61 25.19 -18.97
C MET A 237 33.43 26.58 -19.57
N GLY A 238 33.80 27.59 -18.80
CA GLY A 238 34.03 28.94 -19.39
C GLY A 238 35.18 28.95 -20.36
N ASP A 239 35.37 30.06 -21.07
CA ASP A 239 36.48 30.25 -21.98
C ASP A 239 37.80 30.07 -21.21
N VAL A 240 38.57 29.06 -21.60
CA VAL A 240 39.82 28.68 -20.91
C VAL A 240 40.78 27.96 -21.84
N GLU A 241 42.05 28.16 -21.59
CA GLU A 241 43.13 27.38 -22.21
C GLU A 241 43.84 26.56 -21.12
N LEU A 242 43.83 25.24 -21.24
CA LEU A 242 44.53 24.32 -20.35
C LEU A 242 45.66 23.64 -21.13
N PRO A 243 46.90 23.63 -20.60
CA PRO A 243 48.02 22.99 -21.27
C PRO A 243 47.84 21.47 -21.38
N ALA A 244 48.56 20.86 -22.31
CA ALA A 244 48.76 19.41 -22.32
C ALA A 244 49.37 18.94 -20.98
N PHE A 245 49.13 17.70 -20.63
CA PHE A 245 49.72 17.14 -19.42
C PHE A 245 51.26 17.06 -19.55
N ALA A 246 52.01 17.60 -18.59
CA ALA A 246 53.45 17.75 -18.71
C ALA A 246 54.26 16.43 -18.78
N GLN A 247 53.70 15.36 -18.20
CA GLN A 247 54.37 14.04 -18.08
C GLN A 247 53.70 12.96 -18.94
N VAL A 248 53.22 13.31 -20.13
CA VAL A 248 52.47 12.41 -21.02
C VAL A 248 53.20 11.11 -21.27
N ASP A 249 54.47 11.19 -21.72
CA ASP A 249 55.25 10.00 -22.12
C ASP A 249 55.50 9.07 -20.92
N ALA A 250 55.96 9.62 -19.81
CA ALA A 250 56.18 8.83 -18.58
C ALA A 250 54.89 8.20 -18.02
N PHE A 251 53.76 8.89 -18.21
CA PHE A 251 52.45 8.34 -17.80
C PHE A 251 52.00 7.18 -18.70
N ILE A 252 52.14 7.34 -20.03
CA ILE A 252 51.80 6.29 -21.00
C ILE A 252 52.69 5.07 -20.80
N ASP A 253 54.00 5.24 -20.60
CA ASP A 253 54.95 4.16 -20.32
C ASP A 253 54.56 3.40 -19.02
N ALA A 254 54.17 4.13 -17.96
CA ALA A 254 53.72 3.51 -16.74
C ALA A 254 52.42 2.71 -16.93
N VAL A 255 51.48 3.20 -17.74
CA VAL A 255 50.23 2.46 -18.09
C VAL A 255 50.55 1.22 -18.92
N ALA A 256 51.47 1.33 -19.89
CA ALA A 256 51.91 0.19 -20.69
C ALA A 256 52.58 -0.92 -19.82
N ALA A 257 53.45 -0.49 -18.90
CA ALA A 257 54.06 -1.40 -17.91
C ALA A 257 53.05 -2.03 -16.94
N ASN A 258 51.89 -1.43 -16.80
CA ASN A 258 50.78 -1.92 -15.97
C ASN A 258 49.67 -2.62 -16.79
N ASN A 259 50.04 -3.36 -17.82
CA ASN A 259 49.10 -4.11 -18.70
C ASN A 259 48.02 -3.24 -19.37
N GLY A 260 48.32 -1.95 -19.64
CA GLY A 260 47.45 -1.05 -20.37
C GLY A 260 46.30 -0.43 -19.56
N TRP A 261 46.31 -0.53 -18.25
CA TRP A 261 45.28 0.10 -17.42
C TRP A 261 45.89 1.10 -16.39
N ILE A 262 45.09 2.12 -16.03
CA ILE A 262 45.49 3.18 -15.11
C ILE A 262 45.18 2.72 -13.67
N SER A 263 46.24 2.58 -12.84
CA SER A 263 46.15 2.24 -11.45
C SER A 263 45.70 3.44 -10.57
N ARG A 264 45.13 3.18 -9.41
CA ARG A 264 44.65 4.24 -8.50
C ARG A 264 45.79 5.15 -7.99
N ASP A 265 46.96 4.59 -7.75
CA ASP A 265 48.14 5.32 -7.29
C ASP A 265 48.73 6.30 -8.32
N PHE A 266 48.44 6.09 -9.63
CA PHE A 266 48.92 6.98 -10.70
C PHE A 266 48.42 8.41 -10.55
N LYS A 267 47.21 8.60 -9.97
CA LYS A 267 46.70 9.96 -9.69
C LYS A 267 47.65 10.73 -8.79
N GLN A 268 48.13 10.12 -7.73
CA GLN A 268 49.05 10.74 -6.78
C GLN A 268 50.49 10.77 -7.30
N ARG A 269 50.95 9.66 -7.92
CA ARG A 269 52.32 9.51 -8.45
C ARG A 269 52.67 10.54 -9.50
N PHE A 270 51.72 10.90 -10.35
CA PHE A 270 51.93 11.82 -11.47
C PHE A 270 51.22 13.16 -11.27
N ASP A 271 50.59 13.41 -10.12
CA ASP A 271 49.71 14.56 -9.88
C ASP A 271 48.70 14.77 -11.04
N ALA A 272 48.08 13.64 -11.43
CA ALA A 272 47.28 13.57 -12.64
C ALA A 272 45.82 13.91 -12.41
N SER A 273 45.23 14.69 -13.31
CA SER A 273 43.79 14.91 -13.46
C SER A 273 43.27 14.16 -14.68
N TYR A 274 42.16 13.47 -14.56
CA TYR A 274 41.60 12.65 -15.64
C TYR A 274 40.43 13.32 -16.34
N PRO A 275 40.32 13.19 -17.70
CA PRO A 275 41.25 12.45 -18.56
C PRO A 275 42.59 13.20 -18.73
N ILE A 276 43.64 12.44 -18.99
CA ILE A 276 44.96 13.02 -19.34
C ILE A 276 44.84 13.72 -20.68
N ARG A 277 45.19 15.00 -20.75
CA ARG A 277 45.23 15.79 -21.99
C ARG A 277 46.53 15.55 -22.72
N LEU A 278 46.44 14.99 -23.91
CA LEU A 278 47.63 14.81 -24.78
C LEU A 278 47.96 16.07 -25.57
N ASP A 279 46.95 16.90 -25.81
CA ASP A 279 47.05 18.19 -26.47
C ASP A 279 46.50 19.29 -25.55
N PRO A 280 46.87 20.58 -25.77
CA PRO A 280 46.23 21.69 -25.09
C PRO A 280 44.73 21.73 -25.38
N LEU A 281 43.93 21.91 -24.35
CA LEU A 281 42.47 21.99 -24.42
C LEU A 281 42.07 23.47 -24.38
N ILE A 282 41.45 23.95 -25.45
CA ILE A 282 40.99 25.32 -25.57
C ILE A 282 39.49 25.37 -25.77
N VAL A 283 38.81 26.01 -24.83
CA VAL A 283 37.36 26.20 -24.84
C VAL A 283 37.05 27.66 -25.15
N GLY A 284 36.12 27.86 -26.07
CA GLY A 284 35.51 29.14 -26.39
C GLY A 284 34.06 29.00 -26.74
N ASN A 285 33.21 29.88 -26.20
CA ASN A 285 31.76 29.86 -26.42
C ASN A 285 31.08 28.48 -26.10
N GLY A 286 31.56 27.80 -25.05
CA GLY A 286 30.96 26.51 -24.60
C GLY A 286 31.33 25.30 -25.46
N THR A 287 32.33 25.39 -26.32
CA THR A 287 32.80 24.28 -27.16
C THR A 287 34.31 24.28 -27.29
N LEU A 288 34.92 23.16 -27.70
CA LEU A 288 36.31 23.11 -28.09
C LEU A 288 36.53 23.91 -29.38
N THR A 289 37.53 24.80 -29.39
CA THR A 289 37.91 25.61 -30.57
C THR A 289 38.87 24.90 -31.50
N ARG A 290 39.45 23.77 -31.08
CA ARG A 290 40.28 22.87 -31.87
C ARG A 290 40.21 21.44 -31.31
N PRO A 291 40.56 20.40 -32.09
CA PRO A 291 40.60 19.04 -31.61
C PRO A 291 41.56 18.86 -30.43
N CYS A 292 41.17 18.01 -29.46
CA CYS A 292 41.99 17.66 -28.30
C CYS A 292 41.94 16.14 -28.04
N ARG A 293 43.09 15.47 -28.05
CA ARG A 293 43.20 14.08 -27.68
C ARG A 293 43.28 13.92 -26.17
N VAL A 294 42.45 13.03 -25.65
CA VAL A 294 42.40 12.72 -24.23
C VAL A 294 42.62 11.22 -24.01
N TYR A 295 43.29 10.85 -22.92
CA TYR A 295 43.66 9.48 -22.61
C TYR A 295 43.18 9.08 -21.24
N SER A 296 42.39 7.99 -21.17
CA SER A 296 41.85 7.43 -19.92
C SER A 296 41.28 6.04 -20.15
N GLY A 297 40.89 5.36 -19.06
CA GLY A 297 39.95 4.24 -19.11
C GLY A 297 38.51 4.75 -19.25
N TRP A 298 37.71 4.11 -20.11
CA TRP A 298 36.38 4.59 -20.48
C TRP A 298 35.31 3.53 -20.22
N SER A 299 34.24 3.87 -19.54
CA SER A 299 33.10 2.98 -19.34
C SER A 299 32.26 2.75 -20.61
N SER A 300 32.38 3.59 -21.62
CA SER A 300 31.50 3.57 -22.81
C SER A 300 32.18 4.18 -24.05
N ALA A 301 33.45 3.82 -24.33
CA ALA A 301 34.22 4.35 -25.44
C ALA A 301 33.49 4.33 -26.80
N ASN A 302 32.77 3.23 -27.09
CA ASN A 302 32.05 3.09 -28.36
C ASN A 302 30.88 4.07 -28.47
N LYS A 303 30.16 4.35 -27.37
CA LYS A 303 29.06 5.31 -27.38
C LYS A 303 29.58 6.74 -27.55
N ILE A 304 30.73 7.06 -26.97
CA ILE A 304 31.41 8.36 -27.17
C ILE A 304 31.80 8.55 -28.64
N ARG A 305 32.39 7.51 -29.28
CA ARG A 305 32.75 7.56 -30.70
C ARG A 305 31.54 7.76 -31.60
N ARG A 306 30.44 7.03 -31.33
CA ARG A 306 29.17 7.24 -32.05
C ARG A 306 28.62 8.66 -31.91
N PHE A 307 28.73 9.28 -30.74
CA PHE A 307 28.34 10.68 -30.52
C PHE A 307 29.22 11.64 -31.35
N ILE A 308 30.54 11.41 -31.40
CA ILE A 308 31.46 12.17 -32.21
C ILE A 308 31.15 11.99 -33.72
N GLU A 309 30.90 10.77 -34.16
CA GLU A 309 30.49 10.46 -35.56
C GLU A 309 29.18 11.14 -35.94
N ALA A 310 28.26 11.28 -34.98
CA ALA A 310 27.03 12.05 -35.12
C ALA A 310 27.23 13.58 -35.04
N LYS A 311 28.45 14.07 -35.21
CA LYS A 311 28.84 15.50 -35.12
C LYS A 311 28.48 16.16 -33.79
N CYS A 312 28.60 15.40 -32.70
CA CYS A 312 28.26 15.81 -31.33
C CYS A 312 26.76 16.12 -31.12
N GLU A 313 25.92 15.64 -32.01
CA GLU A 313 24.47 15.65 -31.78
C GLU A 313 24.02 14.50 -30.86
N PRO A 314 22.95 14.70 -30.06
CA PRO A 314 22.44 13.66 -29.16
C PRO A 314 22.19 12.34 -29.86
N ILE A 315 22.62 11.23 -29.25
CA ILE A 315 22.40 9.89 -29.79
C ILE A 315 21.35 9.13 -28.98
N SER A 316 20.52 8.34 -29.66
CA SER A 316 19.57 7.45 -28.99
C SER A 316 20.26 6.19 -28.46
N ASP A 317 19.95 5.81 -27.21
CA ASP A 317 20.42 4.60 -26.53
C ASP A 317 19.32 4.07 -25.62
N ASP A 318 18.78 2.88 -25.94
CA ASP A 318 17.66 2.25 -25.22
C ASP A 318 16.46 3.19 -24.96
N GLY A 319 16.08 3.95 -25.99
CA GLY A 319 14.95 4.88 -25.91
C GLY A 319 15.21 6.21 -25.20
N ALA A 320 16.41 6.43 -24.68
CA ALA A 320 16.83 7.69 -24.06
C ALA A 320 17.84 8.42 -24.95
N MET A 321 17.87 9.76 -24.85
CA MET A 321 18.87 10.59 -25.54
C MET A 321 20.11 10.74 -24.66
N LEU A 322 21.28 10.54 -25.26
CA LEU A 322 22.58 10.71 -24.63
C LEU A 322 23.32 11.92 -25.23
N HIS A 323 23.77 12.80 -24.35
CA HIS A 323 24.68 13.91 -24.66
C HIS A 323 26.02 13.66 -23.97
N TYR A 324 27.12 13.95 -24.65
CA TYR A 324 28.47 13.94 -24.06
C TYR A 324 29.05 15.34 -24.08
N PHE A 325 29.72 15.72 -23.01
CA PHE A 325 30.33 17.03 -22.86
C PHE A 325 31.49 16.99 -21.84
N LEU A 326 32.34 17.98 -21.87
CA LEU A 326 33.31 18.22 -20.79
C LEU A 326 32.61 19.02 -19.69
N ASP A 327 32.58 18.49 -18.46
CA ASP A 327 32.05 19.22 -17.32
C ASP A 327 32.92 20.40 -16.92
N LYS A 328 32.46 21.23 -15.97
CA LYS A 328 33.21 22.41 -15.48
C LYS A 328 34.64 22.15 -14.99
N ASN A 329 35.02 20.90 -14.75
CA ASN A 329 36.34 20.46 -14.35
C ASN A 329 37.12 19.82 -15.51
N GLY A 330 36.60 19.84 -16.73
CA GLY A 330 37.18 19.19 -17.89
C GLY A 330 37.09 17.67 -17.89
N VAL A 331 36.19 17.11 -17.11
CA VAL A 331 35.93 15.65 -17.08
C VAL A 331 34.89 15.29 -18.12
N LEU A 332 35.22 14.29 -18.97
CA LEU A 332 34.25 13.79 -19.94
C LEU A 332 33.06 13.11 -19.24
N THR A 333 31.90 13.68 -19.43
CA THR A 333 30.66 13.36 -18.75
C THR A 333 29.56 13.10 -19.79
N TYR A 334 28.61 12.24 -19.46
CA TYR A 334 27.39 12.08 -20.26
C TYR A 334 26.17 12.51 -19.44
N ARG A 335 25.16 13.04 -20.15
CA ARG A 335 23.80 13.29 -19.68
C ARG A 335 22.87 12.37 -20.43
N ARG A 336 22.05 11.61 -19.69
CA ARG A 336 20.99 10.76 -20.22
C ARG A 336 19.65 11.36 -19.83
N GLU A 337 18.88 11.78 -20.81
CA GLU A 337 17.54 12.36 -20.62
C GLU A 337 16.48 11.29 -20.35
N GLY A 338 15.28 11.72 -19.89
CA GLY A 338 14.11 10.85 -19.71
C GLY A 338 14.18 10.00 -18.44
N ARG A 339 14.96 10.42 -17.43
CA ARG A 339 14.92 9.80 -16.12
C ARG A 339 13.70 10.29 -15.35
N GLU A 340 12.81 9.39 -14.97
CA GLU A 340 11.82 9.72 -13.95
C GLU A 340 12.51 9.76 -12.57
N ALA A 341 12.35 10.87 -11.87
CA ALA A 341 12.89 11.02 -10.53
C ALA A 341 12.16 10.05 -9.60
N HIS A 342 12.89 9.08 -9.05
CA HIS A 342 12.38 8.09 -8.12
C HIS A 342 13.41 7.80 -7.04
N PHE A 343 12.99 7.97 -5.79
CA PHE A 343 13.78 7.59 -4.64
C PHE A 343 12.86 7.36 -3.44
N VAL A 344 12.90 6.18 -2.87
CA VAL A 344 12.18 5.81 -1.65
C VAL A 344 13.18 5.26 -0.66
N SER A 345 13.25 5.87 0.52
CA SER A 345 14.11 5.46 1.63
C SER A 345 13.36 4.54 2.59
N THR A 346 14.07 3.59 3.19
CA THR A 346 13.55 2.82 4.34
C THR A 346 13.55 3.62 5.63
N LEU A 347 14.29 4.73 5.68
CA LEU A 347 14.32 5.66 6.81
C LEU A 347 13.41 6.85 6.50
N LEU A 348 12.22 6.84 7.08
CA LEU A 348 11.17 7.84 6.84
C LEU A 348 11.33 9.03 7.77
N ARG A 349 11.58 10.22 7.21
CA ARG A 349 11.77 11.50 7.90
C ARG A 349 10.91 12.59 7.27
N ASN A 350 10.70 13.70 8.00
CA ASN A 350 9.96 14.88 7.53
C ASN A 350 8.50 14.60 7.12
N LEU A 351 7.92 13.51 7.65
CA LEU A 351 6.56 13.07 7.36
C LEU A 351 5.54 13.49 8.43
N GLY A 352 5.84 14.55 9.16
CA GLY A 352 4.98 15.12 10.19
C GLY A 352 5.20 14.51 11.57
N SER A 353 4.42 14.96 12.54
CA SER A 353 4.48 14.49 13.93
C SER A 353 3.08 14.36 14.53
N THR A 354 2.95 13.50 15.53
CA THR A 354 1.72 13.34 16.32
C THR A 354 1.20 14.66 16.85
N GLU A 355 2.10 15.55 17.32
CA GLU A 355 1.72 16.85 17.86
C GLU A 355 1.08 17.76 16.79
N LYS A 356 1.64 17.79 15.57
CA LYS A 356 1.06 18.59 14.45
C LYS A 356 -0.35 18.14 14.11
N ASP A 357 -0.58 16.83 14.04
CA ASP A 357 -1.89 16.26 13.74
C ASP A 357 -2.87 16.39 14.92
N LYS A 358 -2.41 16.31 16.17
CA LYS A 358 -3.20 16.62 17.36
C LYS A 358 -3.68 18.08 17.33
N ASN A 359 -2.78 19.02 17.05
CA ASN A 359 -3.10 20.42 16.90
C ASN A 359 -4.10 20.68 15.75
N GLU A 360 -4.01 19.93 14.64
CA GLU A 360 -4.99 20.00 13.54
C GLU A 360 -6.37 19.54 14.01
N LEU A 361 -6.48 18.44 14.75
CA LEU A 361 -7.73 17.96 15.33
C LEU A 361 -8.33 18.96 16.33
N GLU A 362 -7.52 19.58 17.20
CA GLU A 362 -7.96 20.62 18.13
C GLU A 362 -8.49 21.86 17.39
N ARG A 363 -7.88 22.25 16.26
CA ARG A 363 -8.40 23.30 15.39
C ARG A 363 -9.75 22.94 14.77
N MET A 364 -9.99 21.66 14.53
CA MET A 364 -11.31 21.15 14.14
C MET A 364 -12.30 21.07 15.31
N GLY A 365 -11.87 21.35 16.55
CA GLY A 365 -12.70 21.17 17.76
C GLY A 365 -12.85 19.71 18.16
N LEU A 366 -11.91 18.85 17.78
CA LEU A 366 -11.90 17.44 18.09
C LEU A 366 -10.75 17.14 19.06
N LYS A 367 -10.93 16.16 19.93
CA LYS A 367 -9.91 15.73 20.90
C LYS A 367 -9.52 14.29 20.63
N PHE A 368 -8.22 14.07 20.43
CA PHE A 368 -7.62 12.75 20.31
C PHE A 368 -6.12 12.85 20.64
N ASP A 369 -5.61 12.00 21.53
CA ASP A 369 -4.30 12.25 22.13
C ASP A 369 -3.12 11.86 21.25
N TYR A 370 -3.21 10.75 20.50
CA TYR A 370 -2.09 10.20 19.73
C TYR A 370 -2.47 9.90 18.28
N PRO A 371 -2.87 10.91 17.47
CA PRO A 371 -3.13 10.68 16.05
C PRO A 371 -1.83 10.37 15.32
N LYS A 372 -1.84 9.40 14.44
CA LYS A 372 -0.69 9.19 13.54
C LYS A 372 -0.53 10.36 12.58
N PRO A 373 0.70 10.69 12.19
CA PRO A 373 0.95 11.77 11.25
C PRO A 373 0.30 11.49 9.89
N ARG A 374 -0.61 12.38 9.46
CA ARG A 374 -1.33 12.24 8.19
C ARG A 374 -0.39 12.16 6.99
N LYS A 375 0.67 12.98 6.97
CA LYS A 375 1.66 12.97 5.89
C LYS A 375 2.37 11.62 5.72
N LEU A 376 2.63 10.92 6.83
CA LEU A 376 3.19 9.57 6.79
C LEU A 376 2.24 8.59 6.09
N VAL A 377 0.98 8.58 6.51
CA VAL A 377 -0.04 7.67 5.94
C VAL A 377 -0.29 8.01 4.47
N GLU A 378 -0.38 9.30 4.13
CA GLU A 378 -0.50 9.79 2.75
C GLU A 378 0.66 9.33 1.87
N TYR A 379 1.89 9.44 2.36
CA TYR A 379 3.08 8.98 1.66
C TYR A 379 3.04 7.47 1.39
N LEU A 380 2.76 6.65 2.41
CA LEU A 380 2.68 5.19 2.28
C LEU A 380 1.59 4.74 1.30
N ILE A 381 0.41 5.38 1.35
CA ILE A 381 -0.68 5.11 0.41
C ILE A 381 -0.22 5.40 -1.03
N ARG A 382 0.41 6.56 -1.27
CA ARG A 382 0.87 6.97 -2.59
C ARG A 382 1.94 6.06 -3.19
N LEU A 383 2.70 5.33 -2.37
CA LEU A 383 3.70 4.38 -2.86
C LEU A 383 3.11 3.28 -3.75
N TYR A 384 1.88 2.84 -3.48
CA TYR A 384 1.31 1.68 -4.16
C TYR A 384 -0.10 1.89 -4.72
N SER A 385 -0.83 2.91 -4.27
CA SER A 385 -2.21 3.14 -4.70
C SER A 385 -2.28 3.96 -5.99
N ARG A 386 -3.29 3.66 -6.81
CA ARG A 386 -3.59 4.29 -8.10
C ARG A 386 -5.04 4.79 -8.11
N PRO A 387 -5.43 5.61 -9.09
CA PRO A 387 -6.80 6.06 -9.23
C PRO A 387 -7.83 4.92 -9.19
N GLY A 388 -8.88 5.10 -8.39
CA GLY A 388 -9.95 4.11 -8.21
C GLY A 388 -9.66 2.97 -7.24
N ASP A 389 -8.49 2.93 -6.62
CA ASP A 389 -8.13 1.90 -5.63
C ASP A 389 -8.84 2.10 -4.27
N ILE A 390 -8.87 1.04 -3.47
CA ILE A 390 -9.45 1.04 -2.12
C ILE A 390 -8.33 0.91 -1.09
N VAL A 391 -8.38 1.78 -0.07
CA VAL A 391 -7.52 1.76 1.12
C VAL A 391 -8.35 1.32 2.32
N LEU A 392 -7.88 0.35 3.09
CA LEU A 392 -8.56 -0.16 4.27
C LEU A 392 -7.71 0.06 5.52
N ASP A 393 -8.36 0.52 6.59
CA ASP A 393 -7.78 0.64 7.92
C ASP A 393 -8.77 0.08 8.95
N SER A 394 -8.40 -1.03 9.61
CA SER A 394 -9.24 -1.68 10.60
C SER A 394 -8.93 -1.29 12.05
N PHE A 395 -8.02 -0.33 12.24
CA PHE A 395 -7.66 0.27 13.52
C PHE A 395 -7.67 1.80 13.36
N ALA A 396 -8.81 2.35 12.91
CA ALA A 396 -8.89 3.71 12.37
C ALA A 396 -8.60 4.83 13.37
N GLY A 397 -8.75 4.58 14.67
CA GLY A 397 -8.40 5.50 15.75
C GLY A 397 -9.02 6.88 15.59
N SER A 398 -8.25 7.84 15.12
CA SER A 398 -8.72 9.20 14.85
C SER A 398 -9.24 9.43 13.42
N GLY A 399 -9.17 8.41 12.52
CA GLY A 399 -9.53 8.54 11.10
C GLY A 399 -8.45 9.18 10.23
N THR A 400 -7.19 9.09 10.63
CA THR A 400 -6.06 9.66 9.88
C THR A 400 -5.99 9.09 8.47
N THR A 401 -6.21 7.79 8.29
CA THR A 401 -6.18 7.13 6.97
C THR A 401 -7.24 7.69 6.02
N GLY A 402 -8.47 7.93 6.49
CA GLY A 402 -9.51 8.55 5.66
C GLY A 402 -9.14 9.96 5.23
N HIS A 403 -8.58 10.78 6.14
CA HIS A 403 -8.09 12.12 5.80
C HIS A 403 -6.94 12.05 4.80
N ALA A 404 -5.99 11.12 4.99
CA ALA A 404 -4.88 10.90 4.07
C ALA A 404 -5.35 10.50 2.66
N VAL A 405 -6.37 9.64 2.54
CA VAL A 405 -6.98 9.27 1.27
C VAL A 405 -7.55 10.50 0.56
N LEU A 406 -8.35 11.32 1.23
CA LEU A 406 -8.95 12.52 0.63
C LEU A 406 -7.92 13.60 0.27
N SER A 407 -6.79 13.68 0.99
CA SER A 407 -5.72 14.66 0.74
C SER A 407 -4.58 14.15 -0.16
N SER A 408 -4.59 12.87 -0.55
CA SER A 408 -3.50 12.24 -1.31
C SER A 408 -3.27 12.82 -2.71
N GLY A 409 -4.29 13.47 -3.30
CA GLY A 409 -4.28 13.90 -4.68
C GLY A 409 -4.43 12.76 -5.70
N VAL A 410 -4.66 11.52 -5.25
CA VAL A 410 -4.95 10.37 -6.13
C VAL A 410 -6.44 10.34 -6.42
N GLU A 411 -6.81 10.52 -7.69
CA GLU A 411 -8.21 10.64 -8.11
C GLU A 411 -9.00 9.35 -7.85
N GLY A 412 -10.23 9.50 -7.34
CA GLY A 412 -11.16 8.36 -7.15
C GLY A 412 -10.67 7.32 -6.12
N LEU A 413 -9.69 7.63 -5.29
CA LEU A 413 -9.27 6.75 -4.21
C LEU A 413 -10.36 6.64 -3.15
N HIS A 414 -10.63 5.43 -2.67
CA HIS A 414 -11.66 5.16 -1.67
C HIS A 414 -11.06 4.66 -0.36
N PHE A 415 -11.77 4.90 0.75
CA PHE A 415 -11.37 4.38 2.06
C PHE A 415 -12.46 3.53 2.72
N ILE A 416 -12.01 2.54 3.50
CA ILE A 416 -12.82 1.78 4.45
C ILE A 416 -12.14 1.89 5.80
N LEU A 417 -12.82 2.50 6.77
CA LEU A 417 -12.34 2.67 8.14
C LEU A 417 -13.17 1.83 9.09
N VAL A 418 -12.51 1.11 9.99
CA VAL A 418 -13.20 0.37 11.06
C VAL A 418 -12.67 0.85 12.40
N GLU A 419 -13.58 1.17 13.33
CA GLU A 419 -13.25 1.60 14.69
C GLU A 419 -14.16 0.91 15.70
N MET A 420 -13.53 0.31 16.71
CA MET A 420 -14.23 -0.43 17.76
C MET A 420 -14.87 0.51 18.78
N ASP A 421 -14.16 1.56 19.19
CA ASP A 421 -14.67 2.52 20.17
C ASP A 421 -15.76 3.40 19.54
N GLU A 422 -16.99 3.25 20.05
CA GLU A 422 -18.16 4.02 19.56
C GLU A 422 -17.94 5.52 19.70
N ARG A 423 -17.29 5.98 20.77
CA ARG A 423 -17.04 7.42 21.00
C ARG A 423 -16.04 7.95 19.98
N ASN A 424 -14.99 7.20 19.68
CA ASN A 424 -14.03 7.60 18.64
C ASN A 424 -14.69 7.61 17.26
N ALA A 425 -15.43 6.55 16.91
CA ALA A 425 -16.10 6.47 15.62
C ALA A 425 -17.10 7.62 15.40
N ALA A 426 -17.98 7.85 16.38
CA ALA A 426 -19.07 8.84 16.26
C ALA A 426 -18.63 10.28 16.53
N ASN A 427 -17.72 10.51 17.50
CA ASN A 427 -17.38 11.85 17.96
C ASN A 427 -16.03 12.38 17.46
N VAL A 428 -15.20 11.51 16.87
CA VAL A 428 -13.90 11.91 16.29
C VAL A 428 -13.87 11.64 14.80
N ILE A 429 -14.00 10.38 14.34
CA ILE A 429 -13.82 10.02 12.93
C ILE A 429 -14.90 10.66 12.06
N ALA A 430 -16.18 10.44 12.34
CA ALA A 430 -17.25 10.98 11.51
C ALA A 430 -17.22 12.51 11.42
N PRO A 431 -17.10 13.28 12.52
CA PRO A 431 -16.98 14.72 12.46
C PRO A 431 -15.68 15.20 11.78
N ARG A 432 -14.55 14.51 11.97
CA ARG A 432 -13.31 14.80 11.25
C ARG A 432 -13.52 14.70 9.75
N MET A 433 -14.07 13.58 9.29
CA MET A 433 -14.29 13.34 7.86
C MET A 433 -15.33 14.30 7.27
N GLN A 434 -16.39 14.66 8.00
CA GLN A 434 -17.34 15.68 7.57
C GLN A 434 -16.68 17.05 7.39
N LYS A 435 -15.79 17.45 8.31
CA LYS A 435 -15.03 18.71 8.24
C LYS A 435 -13.99 18.70 7.13
N VAL A 436 -13.30 17.60 6.94
CA VAL A 436 -12.36 17.44 5.83
C VAL A 436 -13.07 17.54 4.48
N ALA A 437 -14.22 16.91 4.34
CA ALA A 437 -15.01 16.94 3.11
C ALA A 437 -15.61 18.32 2.80
N ARG A 438 -16.19 18.99 3.81
CA ARG A 438 -16.93 20.25 3.64
C ARG A 438 -16.12 21.51 3.88
N GLY A 439 -14.97 21.40 4.54
CA GLY A 439 -14.22 22.51 5.08
C GLY A 439 -14.69 22.89 6.50
N TYR A 440 -13.88 23.68 7.19
CA TYR A 440 -14.18 24.09 8.57
C TYR A 440 -13.55 25.44 8.91
N ALA A 441 -14.19 26.15 9.87
CA ALA A 441 -13.60 27.29 10.54
C ALA A 441 -12.84 26.79 11.79
N PRO A 442 -11.54 27.13 11.95
CA PRO A 442 -10.78 26.70 13.12
C PRO A 442 -11.37 27.23 14.42
N THR A 443 -11.51 26.37 15.43
CA THR A 443 -12.03 26.73 16.74
C THR A 443 -10.95 27.30 17.67
N THR A 444 -9.66 26.98 17.38
CA THR A 444 -8.48 27.40 18.16
C THR A 444 -7.42 27.99 17.26
N GLY A 445 -6.40 28.65 17.82
CA GLY A 445 -5.25 29.23 17.13
C GLY A 445 -5.38 30.72 16.78
N LYS A 446 -4.23 31.36 16.46
CA LYS A 446 -4.14 32.81 16.15
C LYS A 446 -4.72 33.16 14.78
N GLN A 447 -4.67 32.25 13.81
CA GLN A 447 -5.24 32.45 12.47
C GLN A 447 -6.57 31.70 12.35
N ARG A 448 -7.68 32.45 12.24
CA ARG A 448 -9.03 31.92 12.06
C ARG A 448 -9.48 31.81 10.59
N LYS A 449 -8.53 31.74 9.65
CA LYS A 449 -8.89 31.57 8.24
C LYS A 449 -9.56 30.21 8.05
N SER A 450 -10.71 30.18 7.41
CA SER A 450 -11.43 28.95 7.06
C SER A 450 -10.56 28.04 6.19
N VAL A 451 -10.63 26.76 6.47
CA VAL A 451 -9.99 25.70 5.67
C VAL A 451 -11.03 25.19 4.67
N ALA A 452 -10.69 25.24 3.39
CA ALA A 452 -11.56 24.73 2.33
C ALA A 452 -11.72 23.22 2.45
N GLY A 453 -12.90 22.71 2.08
CA GLY A 453 -13.14 21.27 1.99
C GLY A 453 -12.38 20.63 0.82
N LEU A 454 -11.97 19.40 1.03
CA LEU A 454 -11.33 18.58 -0.01
C LEU A 454 -12.35 17.89 -0.91
N GLY A 455 -13.65 18.01 -0.60
CA GLY A 455 -14.69 17.20 -1.23
C GLY A 455 -14.74 15.79 -0.66
N GLY A 456 -15.52 14.95 -1.33
CA GLY A 456 -15.74 13.57 -0.91
C GLY A 456 -17.04 13.39 -0.10
N ALA A 457 -17.46 12.14 -0.04
CA ALA A 457 -18.64 11.70 0.70
C ALA A 457 -18.33 10.35 1.34
N PHE A 458 -19.08 9.93 2.35
CA PHE A 458 -18.95 8.61 2.96
C PHE A 458 -20.23 8.16 3.63
N GLN A 459 -20.41 6.85 3.69
CA GLN A 459 -21.44 6.22 4.47
C GLN A 459 -20.87 5.79 5.82
N PHE A 460 -21.57 6.12 6.91
CA PHE A 460 -21.27 5.59 8.24
C PHE A 460 -22.25 4.46 8.54
N CYS A 461 -21.70 3.30 8.97
CA CYS A 461 -22.48 2.12 9.36
C CYS A 461 -22.11 1.65 10.76
N ARG A 462 -23.07 0.97 11.41
CA ARG A 462 -22.84 0.15 12.59
C ARG A 462 -22.99 -1.32 12.24
N LEU A 463 -22.34 -2.19 12.99
CA LEU A 463 -22.63 -3.62 12.92
C LEU A 463 -23.98 -3.91 13.55
N SER A 464 -24.78 -4.75 12.91
CA SER A 464 -26.03 -5.25 13.51
C SER A 464 -25.76 -5.98 14.83
N VAL A 465 -26.66 -5.85 15.79
CA VAL A 465 -26.57 -6.56 17.06
C VAL A 465 -26.65 -8.07 16.82
N GLU A 466 -27.61 -8.49 15.99
CA GLU A 466 -27.81 -9.89 15.64
C GLU A 466 -27.03 -10.26 14.36
N PRO A 467 -26.50 -11.48 14.26
CA PRO A 467 -25.88 -11.99 13.03
C PRO A 467 -26.88 -12.09 11.87
N LEU A 468 -26.38 -12.32 10.65
CA LEU A 468 -27.19 -12.61 9.45
C LEU A 468 -28.03 -13.87 9.63
N PHE A 469 -27.52 -14.88 10.35
CA PHE A 469 -28.22 -16.10 10.72
C PHE A 469 -28.61 -16.05 12.19
N ALA A 470 -29.84 -16.39 12.48
CA ALA A 470 -30.32 -16.55 13.83
C ALA A 470 -29.70 -17.80 14.51
N ALA A 471 -29.90 -17.96 15.83
CA ALA A 471 -29.32 -19.06 16.58
C ALA A 471 -29.83 -20.46 16.14
N ASP A 472 -31.00 -20.53 15.50
CA ASP A 472 -31.57 -21.73 14.89
C ASP A 472 -31.05 -22.01 13.46
N GLY A 473 -30.12 -21.18 12.97
CA GLY A 473 -29.55 -21.28 11.63
C GLY A 473 -30.41 -20.70 10.51
N GLN A 474 -31.59 -20.12 10.83
CA GLN A 474 -32.43 -19.47 9.83
C GLN A 474 -31.87 -18.08 9.45
N ILE A 475 -32.13 -17.67 8.20
CA ILE A 475 -31.85 -16.31 7.77
C ILE A 475 -32.85 -15.38 8.46
N ARG A 476 -32.38 -14.31 9.08
CA ARG A 476 -33.24 -13.29 9.68
C ARG A 476 -34.25 -12.74 8.66
N GLU A 477 -35.48 -12.50 9.09
CA GLU A 477 -36.60 -12.06 8.21
C GLU A 477 -36.34 -10.67 7.59
N ASP A 478 -35.57 -9.81 8.27
CA ASP A 478 -35.26 -8.45 7.81
C ASP A 478 -34.09 -8.38 6.79
N VAL A 479 -33.43 -9.51 6.51
CA VAL A 479 -32.32 -9.57 5.54
C VAL A 479 -32.82 -9.30 4.13
N LYS A 480 -32.22 -8.30 3.50
CA LYS A 480 -32.55 -7.93 2.10
C LYS A 480 -31.86 -8.84 1.11
N PHE A 481 -32.45 -8.97 -0.09
CA PHE A 481 -31.86 -9.73 -1.20
C PHE A 481 -30.39 -9.36 -1.46
N ALA A 482 -30.05 -8.08 -1.48
CA ALA A 482 -28.67 -7.62 -1.75
C ALA A 482 -27.67 -8.12 -0.71
N GLN A 483 -28.05 -8.13 0.57
CA GLN A 483 -27.20 -8.57 1.68
C GLN A 483 -26.93 -10.09 1.61
N LEU A 484 -27.96 -10.88 1.32
CA LEU A 484 -27.80 -12.32 1.15
C LEU A 484 -27.04 -12.65 -0.15
N ALA A 485 -27.23 -11.87 -1.21
CA ALA A 485 -26.54 -12.03 -2.48
C ALA A 485 -25.02 -11.85 -2.33
N GLU A 486 -24.57 -10.85 -1.56
CA GLU A 486 -23.16 -10.65 -1.24
C GLU A 486 -22.57 -11.86 -0.53
N PHE A 487 -23.28 -12.38 0.46
CA PHE A 487 -22.86 -13.55 1.22
C PHE A 487 -22.80 -14.82 0.36
N VAL A 488 -23.84 -15.11 -0.41
CA VAL A 488 -23.92 -16.28 -1.31
C VAL A 488 -22.81 -16.25 -2.35
N TRP A 489 -22.58 -15.09 -2.96
CA TRP A 489 -21.52 -14.93 -3.94
C TRP A 489 -20.14 -15.23 -3.32
N PHE A 490 -19.85 -14.62 -2.17
CA PHE A 490 -18.59 -14.84 -1.49
C PHE A 490 -18.39 -16.31 -1.09
N SER A 491 -19.40 -16.95 -0.54
CA SER A 491 -19.36 -18.37 -0.15
C SER A 491 -19.07 -19.31 -1.34
N GLU A 492 -19.56 -18.97 -2.55
CA GLU A 492 -19.34 -19.77 -3.75
C GLU A 492 -18.01 -19.49 -4.46
N THR A 493 -17.48 -18.29 -4.33
CA THR A 493 -16.38 -17.82 -5.18
C THR A 493 -15.12 -17.44 -4.40
N GLY A 494 -15.23 -17.17 -3.10
CA GLY A 494 -14.16 -16.57 -2.30
C GLY A 494 -13.78 -15.15 -2.72
N THR A 495 -14.60 -14.51 -3.58
CA THR A 495 -14.35 -13.17 -4.12
C THR A 495 -15.44 -12.19 -3.71
N GLY A 496 -15.10 -10.89 -3.63
CA GLY A 496 -16.07 -9.85 -3.29
C GLY A 496 -17.13 -9.67 -4.37
N TYR A 497 -18.38 -9.50 -3.93
CA TYR A 497 -19.52 -9.27 -4.81
C TYR A 497 -19.57 -7.83 -5.30
N LYS A 498 -19.80 -7.66 -6.60
CA LYS A 498 -20.08 -6.35 -7.21
C LYS A 498 -21.58 -6.26 -7.54
N PRO A 499 -22.37 -5.50 -6.75
CA PRO A 499 -23.81 -5.44 -6.97
C PRO A 499 -24.13 -4.87 -8.37
N LYS A 500 -25.12 -5.48 -9.02
CA LYS A 500 -25.65 -4.99 -10.30
C LYS A 500 -26.66 -3.87 -10.06
N ARG A 501 -26.76 -2.92 -10.97
CA ARG A 501 -27.75 -1.83 -10.91
C ARG A 501 -29.20 -2.33 -10.99
N THR A 502 -29.44 -3.44 -11.69
CA THR A 502 -30.76 -4.04 -11.82
C THR A 502 -30.86 -5.30 -10.96
N ARG A 503 -31.96 -5.45 -10.23
CA ARG A 503 -32.25 -6.68 -9.47
C ARG A 503 -32.39 -7.86 -10.43
N SER A 504 -31.64 -8.92 -10.19
CA SER A 504 -31.66 -10.15 -11.00
C SER A 504 -31.42 -11.36 -10.09
N PRO A 505 -32.10 -12.48 -10.31
CA PRO A 505 -31.77 -13.73 -9.63
C PRO A 505 -30.38 -14.25 -10.02
N LEU A 506 -29.85 -13.90 -11.20
CA LEU A 506 -28.48 -14.22 -11.60
C LEU A 506 -27.51 -13.21 -10.95
N LEU A 507 -26.77 -13.68 -9.95
CA LEU A 507 -25.75 -12.87 -9.25
C LEU A 507 -24.57 -12.58 -10.18
N GLY A 508 -24.10 -13.59 -10.90
CA GLY A 508 -22.98 -13.47 -11.84
C GLY A 508 -22.52 -14.81 -12.37
N VAL A 509 -21.42 -14.76 -13.14
CA VAL A 509 -20.72 -15.95 -13.64
C VAL A 509 -19.29 -15.92 -13.10
N HIS A 510 -18.84 -17.00 -12.48
CA HIS A 510 -17.49 -17.16 -11.98
C HIS A 510 -16.89 -18.46 -12.51
N GLN A 511 -15.74 -18.37 -13.19
CA GLN A 511 -15.06 -19.51 -13.83
C GLN A 511 -16.00 -20.36 -14.71
N GLY A 512 -16.84 -19.71 -15.51
CA GLY A 512 -17.80 -20.36 -16.41
C GLY A 512 -19.06 -20.91 -15.73
N ARG A 513 -19.21 -20.78 -14.41
CA ARG A 513 -20.37 -21.26 -13.63
C ARG A 513 -21.25 -20.08 -13.23
N ALA A 514 -22.54 -20.12 -13.56
CA ALA A 514 -23.53 -19.12 -13.15
C ALA A 514 -24.09 -19.40 -11.76
N ILE A 515 -24.22 -18.34 -10.95
CA ILE A 515 -24.70 -18.40 -9.56
C ILE A 515 -26.02 -17.65 -9.48
N TYR A 516 -27.07 -18.32 -9.04
CA TYR A 516 -28.42 -17.78 -8.91
C TYR A 516 -28.87 -17.81 -7.44
N LEU A 517 -29.66 -16.81 -7.07
CA LEU A 517 -30.31 -16.72 -5.76
C LEU A 517 -31.80 -16.41 -5.94
N LEU A 518 -32.64 -17.30 -5.43
CA LEU A 518 -34.10 -17.13 -5.33
C LEU A 518 -34.45 -16.83 -3.87
N TYR A 519 -34.63 -15.54 -3.57
CA TYR A 519 -34.84 -15.09 -2.20
C TYR A 519 -35.70 -13.82 -2.16
N ASN A 520 -36.54 -13.70 -1.14
CA ASN A 520 -37.36 -12.52 -0.82
C ASN A 520 -38.13 -11.95 -2.01
N GLY A 521 -38.75 -12.84 -2.80
CA GLY A 521 -39.63 -12.46 -3.92
C GLY A 521 -38.92 -11.75 -5.09
N ILE A 522 -37.68 -12.12 -5.37
CA ILE A 522 -36.90 -11.53 -6.50
C ILE A 522 -37.63 -11.67 -7.86
N LEU A 523 -38.45 -12.71 -8.03
CA LEU A 523 -39.27 -12.94 -9.21
C LEU A 523 -40.71 -12.42 -9.07
N GLY A 524 -41.00 -11.61 -8.04
CA GLY A 524 -42.33 -11.03 -7.82
C GLY A 524 -43.28 -11.91 -7.01
N ASP A 525 -42.93 -13.17 -6.74
CA ASP A 525 -43.73 -14.11 -5.98
C ASP A 525 -43.02 -14.60 -4.73
N LYS A 526 -43.63 -14.40 -3.55
CA LYS A 526 -43.12 -14.81 -2.24
C LYS A 526 -43.80 -16.05 -1.67
N SER A 527 -44.75 -16.64 -2.42
CA SER A 527 -45.47 -17.84 -1.96
C SER A 527 -44.53 -19.03 -1.79
N VAL A 528 -44.96 -20.02 -0.99
CA VAL A 528 -44.20 -21.24 -0.70
C VAL A 528 -43.90 -22.04 -1.99
N ASP A 529 -44.77 -21.94 -2.96
CA ASP A 529 -44.67 -22.63 -4.25
C ASP A 529 -44.26 -21.72 -5.40
N GLY A 530 -43.94 -20.44 -5.10
CA GLY A 530 -43.63 -19.42 -6.07
C GLY A 530 -42.12 -19.17 -6.26
N GLY A 531 -41.74 -17.92 -6.51
CA GLY A 531 -40.44 -17.50 -6.96
C GLY A 531 -39.22 -17.83 -6.06
N ASN A 532 -39.43 -18.27 -4.82
CA ASN A 532 -38.35 -18.72 -3.93
C ASN A 532 -38.12 -20.24 -4.00
N VAL A 533 -38.92 -20.97 -4.77
CA VAL A 533 -38.81 -22.43 -4.98
C VAL A 533 -38.43 -22.71 -6.42
N LEU A 534 -37.39 -23.52 -6.64
CA LEU A 534 -36.97 -23.90 -7.99
C LEU A 534 -37.94 -24.93 -8.57
N THR A 535 -38.82 -24.47 -9.46
CA THR A 535 -39.78 -25.27 -10.25
C THR A 535 -39.47 -25.19 -11.73
N GLY A 536 -40.16 -25.95 -12.60
CA GLY A 536 -40.03 -25.85 -14.05
C GLY A 536 -40.28 -24.42 -14.56
N PRO A 537 -41.47 -23.85 -14.27
CA PRO A 537 -41.76 -22.47 -14.67
C PRO A 537 -40.78 -21.42 -14.15
N VAL A 538 -40.30 -21.58 -12.90
CA VAL A 538 -39.29 -20.67 -12.34
C VAL A 538 -37.95 -20.79 -13.09
N LEU A 539 -37.55 -22.02 -13.44
CA LEU A 539 -36.32 -22.25 -14.21
C LEU A 539 -36.35 -21.53 -15.56
N ASP A 540 -37.53 -21.57 -16.23
CA ASP A 540 -37.71 -20.92 -17.54
C ASP A 540 -37.68 -19.38 -17.46
N LEU A 541 -37.92 -18.81 -16.29
CA LEU A 541 -37.82 -17.35 -16.04
C LEU A 541 -36.40 -16.89 -15.67
N LEU A 542 -35.48 -17.82 -15.36
CA LEU A 542 -34.13 -17.44 -14.99
C LEU A 542 -33.36 -16.89 -16.22
N PRO A 543 -32.53 -15.86 -16.06
CA PRO A 543 -31.59 -15.43 -17.11
C PRO A 543 -30.81 -16.63 -17.64
N PRO A 544 -30.74 -16.83 -18.98
CA PRO A 544 -30.10 -18.01 -19.58
C PRO A 544 -28.60 -18.03 -19.35
N HIS A 545 -28.04 -19.26 -19.26
CA HIS A 545 -26.60 -19.50 -19.22
C HIS A 545 -26.31 -20.89 -19.80
N ASP A 546 -25.38 -20.98 -20.73
CA ASP A 546 -25.04 -22.23 -21.44
C ASP A 546 -24.04 -23.13 -20.70
N GLY A 547 -23.64 -22.78 -19.48
CA GLY A 547 -22.70 -23.54 -18.65
C GLY A 547 -23.32 -24.11 -17.38
N PRO A 548 -22.48 -24.67 -16.49
CA PRO A 548 -22.90 -25.14 -15.18
C PRO A 548 -23.57 -24.02 -14.36
N ARG A 549 -24.59 -24.38 -13.58
CA ARG A 549 -25.39 -23.46 -12.76
C ARG A 549 -25.43 -23.92 -11.30
N VAL A 550 -25.34 -22.98 -10.38
CA VAL A 550 -25.65 -23.17 -8.97
C VAL A 550 -26.86 -22.32 -8.64
N VAL A 551 -27.90 -22.94 -8.07
CA VAL A 551 -29.14 -22.26 -7.72
C VAL A 551 -29.40 -22.39 -6.24
N TYR A 552 -29.41 -21.29 -5.53
CA TYR A 552 -29.81 -21.16 -4.16
C TYR A 552 -31.29 -20.83 -4.06
N ALA A 553 -32.07 -21.62 -3.36
CA ALA A 553 -33.50 -21.39 -3.15
C ALA A 553 -33.99 -22.08 -1.87
N ALA A 554 -35.19 -21.71 -1.40
CA ALA A 554 -35.82 -22.30 -0.23
C ALA A 554 -36.13 -23.81 -0.40
N ALA A 555 -36.51 -24.21 -1.62
CA ALA A 555 -36.75 -25.61 -1.97
C ALA A 555 -36.57 -25.84 -3.48
N CYS A 556 -36.51 -27.15 -3.87
CA CYS A 556 -36.48 -27.55 -5.27
C CYS A 556 -37.53 -28.62 -5.52
N ARG A 557 -38.34 -28.48 -6.56
CA ARG A 557 -39.32 -29.45 -7.05
C ARG A 557 -38.91 -30.15 -8.36
N LEU A 558 -37.70 -29.88 -8.84
CA LEU A 558 -37.13 -30.58 -10.01
C LEU A 558 -36.52 -31.89 -9.56
N GLY A 559 -36.81 -32.98 -10.27
CA GLY A 559 -36.18 -34.27 -10.01
C GLY A 559 -34.69 -34.28 -10.41
N ALA A 560 -33.90 -35.14 -9.78
CA ALA A 560 -32.46 -35.27 -10.03
C ALA A 560 -32.09 -35.45 -11.51
N PRO A 561 -32.83 -36.24 -12.35
CA PRO A 561 -32.53 -36.36 -13.76
C PRO A 561 -32.63 -35.04 -14.53
N ARG A 562 -33.57 -34.15 -14.15
CA ARG A 562 -33.74 -32.85 -14.78
C ARG A 562 -32.63 -31.90 -14.34
N LEU A 563 -32.28 -31.87 -13.06
CA LEU A 563 -31.16 -31.07 -12.56
C LEU A 563 -29.84 -31.42 -13.28
N THR A 564 -29.55 -32.70 -13.45
CA THR A 564 -28.37 -33.19 -14.16
C THR A 564 -28.38 -32.74 -15.64
N ARG A 565 -29.51 -32.90 -16.33
CA ARG A 565 -29.66 -32.49 -17.73
C ARG A 565 -29.47 -31.00 -17.93
N GLU A 566 -29.94 -30.17 -16.99
CA GLU A 566 -29.82 -28.70 -17.02
C GLU A 566 -28.48 -28.21 -16.45
N GLY A 567 -27.58 -29.10 -16.01
CA GLY A 567 -26.30 -28.74 -15.41
C GLY A 567 -26.43 -27.94 -14.10
N ILE A 568 -27.49 -28.22 -13.31
CA ILE A 568 -27.81 -27.46 -12.09
C ILE A 568 -27.39 -28.22 -10.84
N VAL A 569 -26.61 -27.53 -10.01
CA VAL A 569 -26.37 -27.87 -8.60
C VAL A 569 -27.34 -27.05 -7.76
N PHE A 570 -28.31 -27.71 -7.14
CA PHE A 570 -29.24 -27.05 -6.24
C PHE A 570 -28.67 -26.98 -4.82
N LYS A 571 -28.78 -25.82 -4.18
CA LYS A 571 -28.41 -25.58 -2.80
C LYS A 571 -29.57 -24.97 -2.02
N GLN A 572 -30.02 -25.65 -1.00
CA GLN A 572 -31.17 -25.22 -0.20
C GLN A 572 -30.75 -24.15 0.83
N THR A 573 -31.41 -22.99 0.81
CA THR A 573 -31.24 -21.96 1.85
C THR A 573 -32.17 -22.25 3.05
N PRO A 574 -31.72 -22.00 4.30
CA PRO A 574 -30.36 -21.57 4.70
C PRO A 574 -29.35 -22.71 4.81
N TYR A 575 -29.78 -23.96 4.80
CA TYR A 575 -29.01 -25.14 5.20
C TYR A 575 -27.74 -25.42 4.39
N ALA A 576 -27.70 -25.00 3.14
CA ALA A 576 -26.53 -25.16 2.28
C ALA A 576 -25.59 -23.94 2.30
N LEU A 577 -25.87 -22.95 3.14
CA LEU A 577 -25.00 -21.81 3.34
C LEU A 577 -23.94 -22.18 4.40
N ASP A 578 -22.70 -22.28 3.97
CA ASP A 578 -21.60 -22.46 4.91
C ASP A 578 -21.40 -21.16 5.70
N VAL A 579 -21.71 -21.20 6.98
CA VAL A 579 -21.59 -20.06 7.90
C VAL A 579 -20.13 -19.77 8.23
N SER A 580 -19.21 -20.68 7.84
CA SER A 580 -17.77 -20.64 8.15
C SER A 580 -16.90 -20.91 6.91
N PRO A 581 -17.10 -20.23 5.77
CA PRO A 581 -16.30 -20.47 4.57
C PRO A 581 -14.83 -20.05 4.73
#